data_faf45d419e98a65c713299cf9205506c
#
_entry.id   faf45d419e98a65c713299cf9205506c
#
_cell.length_a   1.000
_cell.length_b   1.000
_cell.length_c   1.000
_cell.angle_alpha   90.00
_cell.angle_beta   90.00
_cell.angle_gamma   90.00
#
_symmetry.space_group_name_H-M   'P 1'
#
loop_
_entity.id
_entity.type
_entity.pdbx_description
1 polymer ?
#
loop_
_entity_poly.entity_id
_entity_poly.type
_entity_poly.pdbx_seq_one_letter_code
_entity_poly.pdbx_strand_id
1 'polypeptide(L)'
;MAVTDEITRQLTASRKQQSFAEAFGMGVGYEPVIGKGDVIEVSVWEAPPALLFGNQMTVDPRFGPANAGMVNFPEQMVNSKGTITLPFTGAVQAAGRCAAEIEADIAARLEGKANQPQVLVRTIRNNTANVTVVGDVLTSTRMPLTAKGERLLDALAAGGGVKQSVDRTTVQVSRGTQVRGLPLEKIIQDPQQNIFMQAGDVVTALFQPLSFTMLGAAGKSEEINFEAQGISLAQALARAGGMNDSRADAKGLFVFRYEDPAALNWAEAPSVNAEGKVPVIYQIDLRDPTAFFIAQNFPMANSDVLYVANSPAAELQKFVNIVVGAFYPAMTVVNATR
;
A
#
# COMPACT_ATOMS: atom_id res chain seq x y z
N MET A 1 17.96 16.36 23.52
CA MET A 1 16.67 17.12 23.66
C MET A 1 15.80 16.39 24.67
N ALA A 2 15.33 17.07 25.73
CA ALA A 2 14.40 16.43 26.66
C ALA A 2 13.03 16.25 25.97
N VAL A 3 12.43 15.09 26.13
CA VAL A 3 11.10 14.81 25.53
C VAL A 3 10.03 15.47 26.38
N THR A 4 9.21 16.31 25.74
CA THR A 4 8.05 16.97 26.33
C THR A 4 6.78 16.52 25.62
N ASP A 5 5.62 16.79 26.21
CA ASP A 5 4.32 16.54 25.58
C ASP A 5 4.16 17.32 24.26
N GLU A 6 4.72 18.53 24.18
CA GLU A 6 4.72 19.33 22.95
C GLU A 6 5.51 18.66 21.81
N ILE A 7 6.74 18.19 22.08
CA ILE A 7 7.55 17.46 21.12
C ILE A 7 6.82 16.19 20.65
N THR A 8 6.22 15.47 21.58
CA THR A 8 5.46 14.26 21.28
C THR A 8 4.26 14.55 20.35
N ARG A 9 3.54 15.64 20.57
CA ARG A 9 2.43 16.09 19.70
C ARG A 9 2.95 16.49 18.30
N GLN A 10 4.06 17.23 18.22
CA GLN A 10 4.67 17.61 16.94
C GLN A 10 5.07 16.39 16.14
N LEU A 11 5.75 15.41 16.76
CA LEU A 11 6.13 14.15 16.13
C LEU A 11 4.93 13.32 15.66
N THR A 12 3.88 13.27 16.46
CA THR A 12 2.65 12.58 16.09
C THR A 12 1.94 13.29 14.93
N ALA A 13 1.91 14.61 14.91
CA ALA A 13 1.34 15.39 13.82
C ALA A 13 2.14 15.27 12.52
N SER A 14 3.47 15.33 12.60
CA SER A 14 4.35 15.19 11.42
C SER A 14 4.27 13.79 10.78
N ARG A 15 3.95 12.77 11.57
CA ARG A 15 3.79 11.39 11.11
C ARG A 15 2.38 11.02 10.67
N LYS A 16 1.44 11.96 10.77
CA LYS A 16 0.10 11.73 10.25
C LYS A 16 0.19 11.44 8.76
N GLN A 17 0.18 10.17 8.42
CA GLN A 17 0.15 9.74 7.02
C GLN A 17 -1.08 10.34 6.35
N GLN A 18 -0.87 10.99 5.20
CA GLN A 18 -1.98 11.44 4.38
C GLN A 18 -2.88 10.24 4.05
N SER A 19 -4.16 10.40 4.28
CA SER A 19 -5.14 9.37 3.98
C SER A 19 -5.20 9.14 2.46
N PHE A 20 -5.60 7.95 2.04
CA PHE A 20 -5.82 7.69 0.60
C PHE A 20 -6.91 8.61 0.04
N ALA A 21 -7.96 8.88 0.82
CA ALA A 21 -9.02 9.80 0.42
C ALA A 21 -8.50 11.23 0.23
N GLU A 22 -7.57 11.71 1.08
CA GLU A 22 -6.95 13.03 0.93
C GLU A 22 -6.00 13.09 -0.27
N ALA A 23 -5.24 12.01 -0.52
CA ALA A 23 -4.23 11.98 -1.58
C ALA A 23 -4.84 11.73 -2.98
N PHE A 24 -5.81 10.83 -3.08
CA PHE A 24 -6.36 10.35 -4.34
C PHE A 24 -7.82 10.77 -4.56
N GLY A 25 -8.46 11.39 -3.56
CA GLY A 25 -9.89 11.67 -3.55
C GLY A 25 -10.72 10.39 -3.34
N MET A 26 -12.02 10.58 -3.08
CA MET A 26 -12.94 9.42 -2.99
C MET A 26 -13.19 8.79 -4.37
N GLY A 27 -12.91 9.54 -5.46
CA GLY A 27 -13.11 9.08 -6.83
C GLY A 27 -14.58 8.87 -7.18
N VAL A 28 -14.83 8.71 -8.47
CA VAL A 28 -16.09 8.18 -9.02
C VAL A 28 -15.79 6.76 -9.49
N GLY A 29 -16.76 5.86 -9.42
CA GLY A 29 -16.60 4.52 -9.99
C GLY A 29 -16.14 4.58 -11.45
N TYR A 30 -15.41 3.56 -11.87
CA TYR A 30 -14.88 3.48 -13.24
C TYR A 30 -16.02 3.44 -14.26
N GLU A 31 -15.99 4.35 -15.23
CA GLU A 31 -16.83 4.29 -16.41
C GLU A 31 -16.09 3.49 -17.49
N PRO A 32 -16.66 2.36 -17.97
CA PRO A 32 -15.96 1.47 -18.89
C PRO A 32 -15.78 2.12 -20.28
N VAL A 33 -14.54 2.55 -20.53
CA VAL A 33 -14.10 3.12 -21.79
C VAL A 33 -13.17 2.13 -22.47
N ILE A 34 -13.38 1.86 -23.76
CA ILE A 34 -12.55 0.97 -24.55
C ILE A 34 -11.23 1.65 -24.87
N GLY A 35 -10.12 0.93 -24.67
CA GLY A 35 -8.77 1.41 -24.89
C GLY A 35 -8.04 0.74 -26.07
N LYS A 36 -6.86 1.28 -26.42
CA LYS A 36 -5.99 0.67 -27.45
C LYS A 36 -5.43 -0.66 -26.92
N GLY A 37 -5.62 -1.73 -27.65
CA GLY A 37 -5.20 -3.07 -27.25
C GLY A 37 -6.29 -3.90 -26.59
N ASP A 38 -7.45 -3.31 -26.28
CA ASP A 38 -8.62 -4.09 -25.85
C ASP A 38 -9.13 -4.95 -27.00
N VAL A 39 -9.74 -6.06 -26.67
CA VAL A 39 -10.34 -6.97 -27.66
C VAL A 39 -11.84 -6.90 -27.51
N ILE A 40 -12.50 -6.57 -28.62
CA ILE A 40 -13.95 -6.45 -28.67
C ILE A 40 -14.54 -7.37 -29.74
N GLU A 41 -15.77 -7.79 -29.49
CA GLU A 41 -16.61 -8.53 -30.42
C GLU A 41 -17.79 -7.64 -30.83
N VAL A 42 -18.10 -7.66 -32.10
CA VAL A 42 -19.22 -6.90 -32.64
C VAL A 42 -20.21 -7.85 -33.29
N SER A 43 -21.45 -7.78 -32.86
CA SER A 43 -22.57 -8.52 -33.47
C SER A 43 -23.53 -7.55 -34.13
N VAL A 44 -23.99 -7.90 -35.31
CA VAL A 44 -24.97 -7.09 -36.06
C VAL A 44 -26.17 -7.95 -36.42
N TRP A 45 -27.36 -7.45 -36.10
CA TRP A 45 -28.64 -8.02 -36.51
C TRP A 45 -29.25 -7.13 -37.57
N GLU A 46 -29.79 -7.73 -38.60
CA GLU A 46 -30.51 -7.07 -39.69
C GLU A 46 -31.98 -7.56 -39.71
N ALA A 47 -32.93 -6.61 -39.74
CA ALA A 47 -34.33 -6.96 -39.81
C ALA A 47 -34.70 -7.54 -41.20
N PRO A 48 -35.72 -8.42 -41.31
CA PRO A 48 -36.16 -8.93 -42.59
C PRO A 48 -36.68 -7.81 -43.52
N PRO A 49 -36.40 -7.88 -44.83
CA PRO A 49 -35.50 -8.79 -45.52
C PRO A 49 -34.04 -8.44 -45.30
N ALA A 50 -33.26 -9.39 -44.72
CA ALA A 50 -31.82 -9.20 -44.45
C ALA A 50 -31.04 -9.41 -45.75
N LEU A 51 -30.57 -8.35 -46.36
CA LEU A 51 -29.87 -8.37 -47.64
C LEU A 51 -28.35 -8.38 -47.51
N LEU A 52 -27.84 -7.74 -46.45
CA LEU A 52 -26.41 -7.55 -46.27
C LEU A 52 -25.80 -8.67 -45.41
N PHE A 53 -26.47 -9.03 -44.32
CA PHE A 53 -26.00 -10.00 -43.34
C PHE A 53 -26.87 -11.27 -43.29
N GLY A 54 -27.88 -11.39 -44.16
CA GLY A 54 -28.73 -12.56 -44.25
C GLY A 54 -27.96 -13.78 -44.75
N ASN A 55 -28.03 -14.88 -44.02
CA ASN A 55 -27.44 -16.15 -44.44
C ASN A 55 -28.32 -16.72 -45.57
N GLN A 56 -27.81 -16.84 -46.79
CA GLN A 56 -28.51 -17.44 -47.94
C GLN A 56 -28.59 -18.99 -47.82
N MET A 57 -28.59 -19.56 -46.63
CA MET A 57 -28.69 -21.00 -46.46
C MET A 57 -30.12 -21.45 -46.16
N THR A 58 -30.64 -22.21 -47.11
CA THR A 58 -31.85 -23.04 -47.07
C THR A 58 -33.18 -22.27 -46.96
N VAL A 59 -33.65 -21.83 -48.12
CA VAL A 59 -35.07 -21.62 -48.30
C VAL A 59 -35.75 -22.99 -48.26
N ASP A 60 -36.30 -23.37 -47.09
CA ASP A 60 -37.36 -24.38 -47.07
C ASP A 60 -38.64 -23.67 -47.50
N PRO A 61 -39.20 -23.99 -48.65
CA PRO A 61 -40.40 -23.33 -49.19
C PRO A 61 -41.62 -23.40 -48.30
N ARG A 62 -41.54 -24.20 -47.20
CA ARG A 62 -42.68 -24.41 -46.27
C ARG A 62 -42.75 -23.38 -45.15
N PHE A 63 -41.67 -22.64 -44.89
CA PHE A 63 -41.57 -21.69 -43.77
C PHE A 63 -41.30 -20.26 -44.21
N GLY A 64 -41.72 -19.73 -45.25
CA GLY A 64 -41.58 -18.33 -45.67
C GLY A 64 -40.23 -17.67 -45.39
N PRO A 65 -39.93 -16.48 -45.89
CA PRO A 65 -38.63 -15.81 -45.66
C PRO A 65 -38.60 -15.18 -44.22
N ALA A 66 -38.39 -16.02 -43.25
CA ALA A 66 -38.09 -15.55 -41.87
C ALA A 66 -36.57 -15.50 -41.68
N ASN A 67 -35.88 -14.60 -42.39
CA ASN A 67 -34.43 -14.45 -42.26
C ASN A 67 -34.12 -13.11 -41.61
N ALA A 68 -34.18 -13.06 -40.27
CA ALA A 68 -33.40 -12.14 -39.51
C ALA A 68 -31.93 -12.53 -39.70
N GLY A 69 -31.10 -11.70 -40.28
CA GLY A 69 -29.67 -11.95 -40.37
C GLY A 69 -28.97 -11.57 -39.10
N MET A 70 -28.20 -12.50 -38.54
CA MET A 70 -27.26 -12.21 -37.44
C MET A 70 -25.88 -12.59 -37.88
N VAL A 71 -24.92 -11.68 -37.75
CA VAL A 71 -23.49 -11.94 -37.97
C VAL A 71 -22.69 -11.52 -36.76
N ASN A 72 -21.91 -12.45 -36.26
CA ASN A 72 -20.86 -12.16 -35.29
C ASN A 72 -19.56 -11.97 -36.06
N PHE A 73 -18.96 -10.78 -35.92
CA PHE A 73 -17.63 -10.55 -36.47
C PHE A 73 -16.61 -11.17 -35.55
N PRO A 74 -15.50 -11.69 -36.11
CA PRO A 74 -14.40 -12.19 -35.28
C PRO A 74 -13.91 -11.15 -34.27
N GLU A 75 -13.43 -11.61 -33.12
CA GLU A 75 -12.78 -10.75 -32.12
C GLU A 75 -11.73 -9.85 -32.79
N GLN A 76 -11.77 -8.57 -32.50
CA GLN A 76 -10.82 -7.59 -33.02
C GLN A 76 -10.14 -6.85 -31.91
N MET A 77 -8.81 -6.73 -32.03
CA MET A 77 -8.03 -5.86 -31.15
C MET A 77 -8.11 -4.41 -31.66
N VAL A 78 -8.41 -3.50 -30.77
CA VAL A 78 -8.32 -2.06 -31.05
C VAL A 78 -6.86 -1.70 -31.33
N ASN A 79 -6.59 -1.24 -32.55
CA ASN A 79 -5.24 -1.01 -33.04
C ASN A 79 -4.58 0.24 -32.42
N SER A 80 -3.32 0.51 -32.77
CA SER A 80 -2.55 1.65 -32.27
C SER A 80 -3.15 3.02 -32.62
N LYS A 81 -3.96 3.10 -33.68
CA LYS A 81 -4.70 4.31 -34.05
C LYS A 81 -6.00 4.46 -33.23
N GLY A 82 -6.38 3.44 -32.44
CA GLY A 82 -7.62 3.43 -31.66
C GLY A 82 -8.84 2.98 -32.45
N THR A 83 -8.66 2.32 -33.60
CA THR A 83 -9.76 1.91 -34.47
C THR A 83 -9.88 0.41 -34.58
N ILE A 84 -11.08 -0.06 -34.89
CA ILE A 84 -11.38 -1.41 -35.40
C ILE A 84 -11.83 -1.30 -36.86
N THR A 85 -11.81 -2.40 -37.61
CA THR A 85 -12.23 -2.41 -39.01
C THR A 85 -13.32 -3.46 -39.20
N LEU A 86 -14.49 -3.02 -39.66
CA LEU A 86 -15.60 -3.91 -39.93
C LEU A 86 -15.96 -3.83 -41.44
N PRO A 87 -16.39 -4.94 -42.03
CA PRO A 87 -16.94 -4.92 -43.38
C PRO A 87 -18.08 -3.89 -43.52
N PHE A 88 -18.13 -3.25 -44.64
CA PHE A 88 -19.14 -2.22 -45.01
C PHE A 88 -19.13 -0.91 -44.22
N THR A 89 -18.54 -0.85 -43.01
CA THR A 89 -18.43 0.37 -42.20
C THR A 89 -17.06 1.01 -42.30
N GLY A 90 -16.03 0.21 -42.68
CA GLY A 90 -14.64 0.63 -42.71
C GLY A 90 -14.05 0.78 -41.31
N ALA A 91 -13.09 1.71 -41.13
CA ALA A 91 -12.46 1.99 -39.84
C ALA A 91 -13.40 2.76 -38.91
N VAL A 92 -13.65 2.21 -37.72
CA VAL A 92 -14.51 2.80 -36.68
C VAL A 92 -13.64 3.15 -35.46
N GLN A 93 -13.76 4.36 -34.97
CA GLN A 93 -13.06 4.79 -33.76
C GLN A 93 -13.67 4.08 -32.55
N ALA A 94 -12.84 3.33 -31.82
CA ALA A 94 -13.24 2.59 -30.62
C ALA A 94 -12.56 3.12 -29.35
N ALA A 95 -11.27 3.46 -29.41
CA ALA A 95 -10.56 3.95 -28.25
C ALA A 95 -11.09 5.31 -27.78
N GLY A 96 -11.28 5.42 -26.46
CA GLY A 96 -11.80 6.63 -25.80
C GLY A 96 -13.33 6.71 -25.78
N ARG A 97 -14.03 5.63 -26.19
CA ARG A 97 -15.50 5.61 -26.27
C ARG A 97 -16.07 4.44 -25.49
N CYS A 98 -17.29 4.57 -25.01
CA CYS A 98 -18.03 3.46 -24.41
C CYS A 98 -18.66 2.57 -25.52
N ALA A 99 -19.06 1.36 -25.16
CA ALA A 99 -19.63 0.41 -26.12
C ALA A 99 -20.84 1.00 -26.84
N ALA A 100 -21.76 1.68 -26.13
CA ALA A 100 -22.97 2.28 -26.70
C ALA A 100 -22.69 3.34 -27.77
N GLU A 101 -21.63 4.14 -27.61
CA GLU A 101 -21.24 5.15 -28.62
C GLU A 101 -20.69 4.50 -29.90
N ILE A 102 -19.99 3.36 -29.75
CA ILE A 102 -19.47 2.58 -30.88
C ILE A 102 -20.61 1.88 -31.60
N GLU A 103 -21.57 1.31 -30.85
CA GLU A 103 -22.79 0.71 -31.39
C GLU A 103 -23.58 1.70 -32.25
N ALA A 104 -23.79 2.91 -31.72
CA ALA A 104 -24.49 3.98 -32.44
C ALA A 104 -23.75 4.41 -33.73
N ASP A 105 -22.43 4.55 -33.68
CA ASP A 105 -21.61 4.91 -34.85
C ASP A 105 -21.66 3.83 -35.94
N ILE A 106 -21.53 2.55 -35.55
CA ILE A 106 -21.61 1.42 -36.47
C ILE A 106 -23.01 1.35 -37.09
N ALA A 107 -24.08 1.48 -36.29
CA ALA A 107 -25.46 1.47 -36.79
C ALA A 107 -25.69 2.59 -37.81
N ALA A 108 -25.27 3.83 -37.52
CA ALA A 108 -25.38 4.96 -38.43
C ALA A 108 -24.63 4.75 -39.75
N ARG A 109 -23.46 4.09 -39.75
CA ARG A 109 -22.71 3.80 -40.98
C ARG A 109 -23.30 2.66 -41.82
N LEU A 110 -24.13 1.84 -41.19
CA LEU A 110 -24.88 0.76 -41.86
C LEU A 110 -26.25 1.23 -42.39
N GLU A 111 -26.72 2.43 -42.01
CA GLU A 111 -27.94 3.00 -42.54
C GLU A 111 -27.92 3.08 -44.09
N GLY A 112 -28.98 2.66 -44.70
CA GLY A 112 -29.09 2.58 -46.16
C GLY A 112 -28.34 1.42 -46.84
N LYS A 113 -27.56 0.64 -46.07
CA LYS A 113 -26.86 -0.57 -46.52
C LYS A 113 -27.49 -1.84 -45.96
N ALA A 114 -27.88 -1.82 -44.70
CA ALA A 114 -28.57 -2.90 -44.01
C ALA A 114 -29.99 -2.42 -43.60
N ASN A 115 -30.93 -3.37 -43.47
CA ASN A 115 -32.28 -3.06 -43.08
C ASN A 115 -32.42 -3.01 -41.55
N GLN A 116 -32.65 -1.81 -40.98
CA GLN A 116 -32.80 -1.58 -39.55
C GLN A 116 -31.70 -2.30 -38.68
N PRO A 117 -30.42 -1.99 -38.91
CA PRO A 117 -29.34 -2.69 -38.24
C PRO A 117 -29.35 -2.42 -36.74
N GLN A 118 -29.25 -3.50 -35.93
CA GLN A 118 -29.01 -3.42 -34.51
C GLN A 118 -27.59 -3.94 -34.24
N VAL A 119 -26.83 -3.19 -33.46
CA VAL A 119 -25.44 -3.48 -33.21
C VAL A 119 -25.23 -3.71 -31.71
N LEU A 120 -24.45 -4.71 -31.37
CA LEU A 120 -23.99 -4.98 -30.01
C LEU A 120 -22.48 -5.09 -29.99
N VAL A 121 -21.84 -4.33 -29.11
CA VAL A 121 -20.39 -4.35 -28.89
C VAL A 121 -20.12 -4.91 -27.51
N ARG A 122 -19.31 -5.97 -27.44
CA ARG A 122 -18.87 -6.58 -26.20
C ARG A 122 -17.35 -6.48 -26.06
N THR A 123 -16.88 -6.09 -24.89
CA THR A 123 -15.46 -6.19 -24.54
C THR A 123 -15.17 -7.61 -24.07
N ILE A 124 -14.38 -8.36 -24.84
CA ILE A 124 -13.98 -9.73 -24.53
C ILE A 124 -12.76 -9.74 -23.63
N ARG A 125 -11.77 -8.86 -23.91
CA ARG A 125 -10.58 -8.68 -23.06
C ARG A 125 -10.31 -7.22 -22.85
N ASN A 126 -10.31 -6.83 -21.57
CA ASN A 126 -9.94 -5.48 -21.15
C ASN A 126 -8.45 -5.49 -20.77
N ASN A 127 -7.61 -4.97 -21.65
CA ASN A 127 -6.16 -4.90 -21.43
C ASN A 127 -5.72 -3.54 -20.90
N THR A 128 -6.57 -2.52 -20.95
CA THR A 128 -6.23 -1.14 -20.60
C THR A 128 -6.80 -0.71 -19.26
N ALA A 129 -8.02 -1.12 -18.94
CA ALA A 129 -8.67 -0.74 -17.68
C ALA A 129 -8.48 -1.85 -16.64
N ASN A 130 -7.28 -1.95 -16.09
CA ASN A 130 -6.97 -2.90 -15.04
C ASN A 130 -6.08 -2.28 -13.95
N VAL A 131 -6.11 -2.90 -12.78
CA VAL A 131 -5.28 -2.62 -11.61
C VAL A 131 -4.29 -3.75 -11.45
N THR A 132 -3.03 -3.43 -11.26
CA THR A 132 -1.99 -4.42 -10.99
C THR A 132 -1.83 -4.60 -9.49
N VAL A 133 -1.93 -5.85 -9.01
CA VAL A 133 -1.75 -6.21 -7.60
C VAL A 133 -0.52 -7.07 -7.47
N VAL A 134 0.45 -6.62 -6.66
CA VAL A 134 1.76 -7.27 -6.51
C VAL A 134 2.25 -7.22 -5.05
N GLY A 135 3.39 -7.85 -4.79
CA GLY A 135 4.05 -7.85 -3.49
C GLY A 135 3.65 -9.06 -2.65
N ASP A 136 3.42 -8.86 -1.36
CA ASP A 136 3.14 -9.93 -0.41
C ASP A 136 1.66 -10.34 -0.41
N VAL A 137 1.15 -10.64 -1.61
CA VAL A 137 -0.19 -11.20 -1.86
C VAL A 137 -0.07 -12.66 -2.27
N LEU A 138 -1.13 -13.46 -2.09
CA LEU A 138 -1.09 -14.89 -2.45
C LEU A 138 -0.76 -15.09 -3.93
N THR A 139 -1.35 -14.28 -4.81
CA THR A 139 -1.11 -14.33 -6.26
C THR A 139 -1.03 -12.93 -6.82
N SER A 140 0.09 -12.56 -7.46
CA SER A 140 0.16 -11.32 -8.21
C SER A 140 -0.77 -11.41 -9.42
N THR A 141 -1.62 -10.41 -9.61
CA THR A 141 -2.66 -10.43 -10.63
C THR A 141 -2.92 -9.06 -11.25
N ARG A 142 -3.60 -9.07 -12.39
CA ARG A 142 -4.22 -7.87 -12.95
C ARG A 142 -5.73 -8.03 -12.82
N MET A 143 -6.35 -7.17 -12.02
CA MET A 143 -7.79 -7.12 -11.82
C MET A 143 -8.40 -6.17 -12.84
N PRO A 144 -9.30 -6.63 -13.72
CA PRO A 144 -10.02 -5.75 -14.63
C PRO A 144 -11.00 -4.87 -13.84
N LEU A 145 -11.11 -3.62 -14.24
CA LEU A 145 -12.12 -2.70 -13.73
C LEU A 145 -13.42 -2.88 -14.50
N THR A 146 -14.53 -2.85 -13.78
CA THR A 146 -15.89 -2.96 -14.34
C THR A 146 -16.75 -1.75 -13.96
N ALA A 147 -17.93 -1.65 -14.53
CA ALA A 147 -18.90 -0.61 -14.18
C ALA A 147 -19.37 -0.66 -12.70
N LYS A 148 -19.06 -1.74 -11.98
CA LYS A 148 -19.31 -1.84 -10.51
C LYS A 148 -18.50 -0.80 -9.74
N GLY A 149 -17.31 -0.42 -10.23
CA GLY A 149 -16.36 0.42 -9.53
C GLY A 149 -15.65 -0.35 -8.41
N GLU A 150 -14.63 -1.12 -8.77
CA GLU A 150 -13.82 -1.88 -7.83
C GLU A 150 -13.02 -0.94 -6.93
N ARG A 151 -12.90 -1.34 -5.66
CA ARG A 151 -12.18 -0.61 -4.63
C ARG A 151 -10.88 -1.32 -4.25
N LEU A 152 -10.09 -0.65 -3.42
CA LEU A 152 -8.77 -1.15 -2.99
C LEU A 152 -8.84 -2.55 -2.35
N LEU A 153 -9.83 -2.80 -1.49
CA LEU A 153 -9.98 -4.12 -0.86
C LEU A 153 -10.45 -5.20 -1.87
N ASP A 154 -11.22 -4.82 -2.91
CA ASP A 154 -11.55 -5.74 -4.02
C ASP A 154 -10.27 -6.14 -4.77
N ALA A 155 -9.35 -5.19 -5.00
CA ALA A 155 -8.08 -5.46 -5.64
C ALA A 155 -7.22 -6.43 -4.83
N LEU A 156 -7.11 -6.23 -3.52
CA LEU A 156 -6.41 -7.17 -2.64
C LEU A 156 -7.06 -8.55 -2.63
N ALA A 157 -8.40 -8.62 -2.60
CA ALA A 157 -9.15 -9.88 -2.67
C ALA A 157 -8.93 -10.62 -3.99
N ALA A 158 -8.82 -9.89 -5.13
CA ALA A 158 -8.48 -10.48 -6.43
C ALA A 158 -7.08 -11.12 -6.43
N GLY A 159 -6.13 -10.59 -5.65
CA GLY A 159 -4.82 -11.19 -5.39
C GLY A 159 -4.82 -12.36 -4.39
N GLY A 160 -6.02 -12.79 -3.92
CA GLY A 160 -6.16 -13.84 -2.91
C GLY A 160 -5.93 -13.36 -1.47
N GLY A 161 -5.80 -12.05 -1.26
CA GLY A 161 -5.44 -11.45 0.03
C GLY A 161 -3.93 -11.40 0.26
N VAL A 162 -3.55 -10.93 1.45
CA VAL A 162 -2.14 -10.84 1.88
C VAL A 162 -1.66 -12.15 2.49
N LYS A 163 -0.38 -12.47 2.33
CA LYS A 163 0.24 -13.68 2.89
C LYS A 163 0.48 -13.59 4.39
N GLN A 164 0.82 -12.39 4.84
CA GLN A 164 1.20 -12.13 6.23
C GLN A 164 0.01 -11.57 7.02
N SER A 165 0.20 -11.44 8.33
CA SER A 165 -0.81 -10.87 9.20
C SER A 165 -1.10 -9.39 8.85
N VAL A 166 -2.35 -8.99 9.03
CA VAL A 166 -2.87 -7.66 8.69
C VAL A 166 -2.10 -6.53 9.42
N ASP A 167 -1.73 -6.76 10.69
CA ASP A 167 -1.01 -5.83 11.55
C ASP A 167 0.42 -5.51 11.07
N ARG A 168 1.02 -6.39 10.25
CA ARG A 168 2.38 -6.26 9.71
C ARG A 168 2.43 -5.90 8.23
N THR A 169 1.30 -5.70 7.63
CA THR A 169 1.19 -5.40 6.21
C THR A 169 0.87 -3.93 5.98
N THR A 170 1.67 -3.28 5.15
CA THR A 170 1.40 -1.95 4.60
C THR A 170 0.95 -2.10 3.15
N VAL A 171 -0.14 -1.45 2.79
CA VAL A 171 -0.61 -1.40 1.41
C VAL A 171 -0.23 -0.07 0.80
N GLN A 172 0.49 -0.14 -0.31
CA GLN A 172 0.90 1.02 -1.08
C GLN A 172 0.07 1.09 -2.36
N VAL A 173 -0.45 2.26 -2.67
CA VAL A 173 -1.13 2.57 -3.94
C VAL A 173 -0.27 3.56 -4.71
N SER A 174 0.03 3.21 -5.96
CA SER A 174 0.69 4.09 -6.92
C SER A 174 -0.30 4.47 -8.01
N ARG A 175 -0.58 5.78 -8.15
CA ARG A 175 -1.45 6.35 -9.17
C ARG A 175 -0.71 7.47 -9.91
N GLY A 176 -0.38 7.25 -11.18
CA GLY A 176 0.49 8.15 -11.93
C GLY A 176 1.84 8.33 -11.24
N THR A 177 2.17 9.55 -10.84
CA THR A 177 3.42 9.88 -10.13
C THR A 177 3.28 9.87 -8.60
N GLN A 178 2.07 9.72 -8.10
CA GLN A 178 1.81 9.73 -6.65
C GLN A 178 1.89 8.31 -6.09
N VAL A 179 2.59 8.19 -4.98
CA VAL A 179 2.74 6.93 -4.24
C VAL A 179 2.38 7.20 -2.78
N ARG A 180 1.47 6.42 -2.23
CA ARG A 180 1.06 6.50 -0.82
C ARG A 180 0.91 5.11 -0.22
N GLY A 181 1.26 4.98 1.04
CA GLY A 181 1.15 3.73 1.80
C GLY A 181 0.40 3.93 3.11
N LEU A 182 -0.45 2.98 3.45
CA LEU A 182 -1.14 2.91 4.74
C LEU A 182 -1.10 1.49 5.30
N PRO A 183 -1.05 1.33 6.63
CA PRO A 183 -1.25 0.02 7.27
C PRO A 183 -2.58 -0.60 6.83
N LEU A 184 -2.56 -1.87 6.48
CA LEU A 184 -3.77 -2.59 6.03
C LEU A 184 -4.88 -2.57 7.09
N GLU A 185 -4.52 -2.67 8.35
CA GLU A 185 -5.48 -2.61 9.46
C GLU A 185 -6.25 -1.28 9.46
N LYS A 186 -5.56 -0.15 9.21
CA LYS A 186 -6.21 1.16 9.12
C LYS A 186 -7.17 1.27 7.93
N ILE A 187 -6.81 0.62 6.80
CA ILE A 187 -7.68 0.60 5.61
C ILE A 187 -8.97 -0.20 5.89
N ILE A 188 -8.85 -1.29 6.66
CA ILE A 188 -10.01 -2.13 7.03
C ILE A 188 -10.92 -1.40 8.04
N GLN A 189 -10.32 -0.69 9.02
CA GLN A 189 -11.07 -0.01 10.07
C GLN A 189 -11.75 1.30 9.59
N ASP A 190 -11.17 1.98 8.61
CA ASP A 190 -11.70 3.24 8.08
C ASP A 190 -12.17 3.07 6.62
N PRO A 191 -13.50 3.00 6.39
CA PRO A 191 -14.06 2.82 5.05
C PRO A 191 -13.66 3.93 4.05
N GLN A 192 -13.27 5.11 4.51
CA GLN A 192 -12.80 6.20 3.65
C GLN A 192 -11.45 5.89 2.99
N GLN A 193 -10.68 4.96 3.55
CA GLN A 193 -9.40 4.54 2.97
C GLN A 193 -9.59 3.49 1.86
N ASN A 194 -10.78 2.87 1.77
CA ASN A 194 -11.13 1.93 0.70
C ASN A 194 -11.60 2.69 -0.56
N ILE A 195 -10.66 3.38 -1.20
CA ILE A 195 -10.89 4.25 -2.37
C ILE A 195 -11.24 3.45 -3.62
N PHE A 196 -11.91 4.09 -4.58
CA PHE A 196 -12.10 3.54 -5.91
C PHE A 196 -10.77 3.43 -6.66
N MET A 197 -10.55 2.28 -7.29
CA MET A 197 -9.40 2.04 -8.13
C MET A 197 -9.60 2.65 -9.52
N GLN A 198 -8.48 3.06 -10.13
CA GLN A 198 -8.46 3.62 -11.48
C GLN A 198 -7.56 2.79 -12.39
N ALA A 199 -7.80 2.90 -13.70
CA ALA A 199 -7.00 2.23 -14.71
C ALA A 199 -5.51 2.61 -14.58
N GLY A 200 -4.65 1.60 -14.51
CA GLY A 200 -3.21 1.79 -14.36
C GLY A 200 -2.73 1.92 -12.92
N ASP A 201 -3.61 1.87 -11.92
CA ASP A 201 -3.19 1.82 -10.52
C ASP A 201 -2.36 0.55 -10.24
N VAL A 202 -1.37 0.71 -9.39
CA VAL A 202 -0.59 -0.41 -8.85
C VAL A 202 -0.79 -0.48 -7.35
N VAL A 203 -1.30 -1.60 -6.89
CA VAL A 203 -1.46 -1.93 -5.47
C VAL A 203 -0.34 -2.88 -5.06
N THR A 204 0.49 -2.46 -4.12
CA THR A 204 1.61 -3.27 -3.63
C THR A 204 1.38 -3.57 -2.15
N ALA A 205 1.24 -4.84 -1.80
CA ALA A 205 1.30 -5.27 -0.41
C ALA A 205 2.76 -5.41 0.01
N LEU A 206 3.15 -4.71 1.07
CA LEU A 206 4.52 -4.70 1.59
C LEU A 206 4.51 -5.32 2.98
N PHE A 207 5.24 -6.42 3.13
CA PHE A 207 5.63 -6.90 4.43
C PHE A 207 6.92 -6.19 4.82
N GLN A 208 6.79 -5.10 5.56
CA GLN A 208 7.93 -4.37 6.13
C GLN A 208 7.73 -4.32 7.64
N PRO A 209 8.29 -5.27 8.37
CA PRO A 209 8.35 -5.13 9.81
C PRO A 209 9.18 -3.89 10.12
N LEU A 210 8.55 -2.90 10.76
CA LEU A 210 9.28 -1.83 11.38
C LEU A 210 10.09 -2.41 12.53
N SER A 211 11.29 -1.90 12.77
CA SER A 211 12.14 -2.37 13.85
C SER A 211 12.81 -1.23 14.61
N PHE A 212 13.17 -1.49 15.84
CA PHE A 212 14.07 -0.67 16.64
C PHE A 212 15.14 -1.53 17.28
N THR A 213 16.29 -0.95 17.53
CA THR A 213 17.40 -1.63 18.21
C THR A 213 17.43 -1.21 19.66
N MET A 214 17.39 -2.18 20.58
CA MET A 214 17.54 -1.95 22.01
C MET A 214 18.95 -2.24 22.48
N LEU A 215 19.57 -1.31 23.19
CA LEU A 215 20.94 -1.41 23.70
C LEU A 215 21.04 -0.97 25.16
N GLY A 216 22.11 -1.40 25.86
CA GLY A 216 22.46 -0.92 27.19
C GLY A 216 21.86 -1.72 28.32
N ALA A 217 21.42 -1.06 29.40
CA ALA A 217 20.93 -1.68 30.63
C ALA A 217 19.43 -2.06 30.54
N ALA A 218 19.02 -2.71 29.48
CA ALA A 218 17.70 -3.27 29.28
C ALA A 218 17.66 -4.76 29.62
N GLY A 219 16.47 -5.33 29.65
CA GLY A 219 16.27 -6.77 29.82
C GLY A 219 16.86 -7.57 28.66
N LYS A 220 16.75 -7.06 27.41
CA LYS A 220 17.31 -7.64 26.18
C LYS A 220 17.99 -6.56 25.35
N SER A 221 19.09 -6.90 24.69
CA SER A 221 19.79 -6.05 23.73
C SER A 221 19.73 -6.75 22.39
N GLU A 222 18.73 -6.38 21.58
CA GLU A 222 18.44 -7.01 20.29
C GLU A 222 17.66 -6.04 19.39
N GLU A 223 17.56 -6.37 18.10
CA GLU A 223 16.63 -5.70 17.19
C GLU A 223 15.23 -6.31 17.33
N ILE A 224 14.24 -5.46 17.60
CA ILE A 224 12.86 -5.86 17.90
C ILE A 224 11.92 -5.30 16.84
N ASN A 225 11.21 -6.19 16.16
CA ASN A 225 10.20 -5.81 15.17
C ASN A 225 8.91 -5.32 15.84
N PHE A 226 8.19 -4.43 15.12
CA PHE A 226 6.89 -3.96 15.56
C PHE A 226 5.91 -3.76 14.39
N GLU A 227 4.65 -3.53 14.70
CA GLU A 227 3.52 -3.48 13.78
C GLU A 227 3.57 -2.24 12.86
N ALA A 228 2.97 -2.35 11.68
CA ALA A 228 2.92 -1.28 10.67
C ALA A 228 2.21 0.01 11.17
N GLN A 229 1.30 -0.12 12.13
CA GLN A 229 0.68 1.05 12.79
C GLN A 229 1.66 1.83 13.67
N GLY A 230 2.81 1.25 14.00
CA GLY A 230 3.74 1.80 14.97
C GLY A 230 3.45 1.36 16.40
N ILE A 231 4.39 1.66 17.29
CA ILE A 231 4.26 1.45 18.72
C ILE A 231 4.73 2.69 19.49
N SER A 232 4.32 2.78 20.75
CA SER A 232 4.84 3.81 21.66
C SER A 232 6.18 3.41 22.27
N LEU A 233 6.91 4.38 22.78
CA LEU A 233 8.16 4.13 23.51
C LEU A 233 7.94 3.24 24.73
N ALA A 234 6.84 3.38 25.46
CA ALA A 234 6.49 2.51 26.57
C ALA A 234 6.33 1.06 26.14
N GLN A 235 5.65 0.83 24.99
CA GLN A 235 5.50 -0.51 24.40
C GLN A 235 6.85 -1.08 23.93
N ALA A 236 7.69 -0.24 23.31
CA ALA A 236 9.04 -0.64 22.88
C ALA A 236 9.89 -1.09 24.07
N LEU A 237 9.88 -0.29 25.15
CA LEU A 237 10.61 -0.62 26.38
C LEU A 237 10.10 -1.93 27.00
N ALA A 238 8.77 -2.12 27.06
CA ALA A 238 8.16 -3.35 27.59
C ALA A 238 8.56 -4.59 26.76
N ARG A 239 8.60 -4.49 25.42
CA ARG A 239 9.04 -5.59 24.53
C ARG A 239 10.49 -5.97 24.73
N ALA A 240 11.34 -5.00 25.05
CA ALA A 240 12.73 -5.21 25.39
C ALA A 240 12.96 -5.79 26.80
N GLY A 241 11.87 -6.11 27.53
CA GLY A 241 11.93 -6.64 28.90
C GLY A 241 12.12 -5.58 29.97
N GLY A 242 11.86 -4.31 29.65
CA GLY A 242 12.01 -3.18 30.58
C GLY A 242 13.46 -2.76 30.82
N MET A 243 13.64 -1.85 31.74
CA MET A 243 14.97 -1.50 32.29
C MET A 243 15.40 -2.52 33.31
N ASN A 244 16.68 -2.81 33.35
CA ASN A 244 17.24 -3.70 34.38
C ASN A 244 17.44 -2.94 35.68
N ASP A 245 16.59 -3.19 36.68
CA ASP A 245 16.56 -2.46 37.95
C ASP A 245 17.91 -2.46 38.70
N SER A 246 18.72 -3.47 38.48
CA SER A 246 20.03 -3.60 39.20
C SER A 246 21.14 -2.74 38.61
N ARG A 247 20.97 -2.28 37.34
CA ARG A 247 22.05 -1.58 36.63
C ARG A 247 21.62 -0.38 35.79
N ALA A 248 20.33 -0.19 35.54
CA ALA A 248 19.83 0.89 34.71
C ALA A 248 19.84 2.21 35.48
N ASP A 249 20.09 3.30 34.72
CA ASP A 249 19.83 4.66 35.20
C ASP A 249 18.47 5.13 34.63
N ALA A 250 17.51 5.35 35.50
CA ALA A 250 16.18 5.82 35.09
C ALA A 250 16.18 7.22 34.40
N LYS A 251 17.24 8.02 34.56
CA LYS A 251 17.50 9.27 33.83
C LYS A 251 18.03 9.03 32.43
N GLY A 252 18.60 7.88 32.18
CA GLY A 252 19.42 7.60 31.02
C GLY A 252 18.68 6.82 29.96
N LEU A 253 17.41 7.09 29.72
CA LEU A 253 16.68 6.54 28.59
C LEU A 253 16.81 7.47 27.37
N PHE A 254 17.43 6.99 26.31
CA PHE A 254 17.70 7.76 25.10
C PHE A 254 17.12 7.07 23.86
N VAL A 255 16.56 7.88 22.95
CA VAL A 255 16.18 7.46 21.59
C VAL A 255 17.03 8.23 20.60
N PHE A 256 17.82 7.52 19.79
CA PHE A 256 18.61 8.08 18.71
C PHE A 256 17.82 7.88 17.41
N ARG A 257 17.64 8.95 16.67
CA ARG A 257 16.80 8.96 15.47
C ARG A 257 17.26 10.01 14.48
N TYR A 258 17.01 9.76 13.22
CA TYR A 258 17.14 10.74 12.14
C TYR A 258 15.75 11.28 11.79
N GLU A 259 15.51 12.56 12.09
CA GLU A 259 14.23 13.23 11.82
C GLU A 259 14.25 14.02 10.52
N ASP A 260 13.09 14.24 9.94
CA ASP A 260 12.92 15.24 8.88
C ASP A 260 13.08 16.65 9.46
N PRO A 261 13.76 17.59 8.75
CA PRO A 261 13.85 18.97 9.22
C PRO A 261 12.50 19.62 9.53
N ALA A 262 11.45 19.22 8.82
CA ALA A 262 10.09 19.73 9.02
C ALA A 262 9.32 19.05 10.17
N ALA A 263 9.89 18.02 10.82
CA ALA A 263 9.19 17.26 11.85
C ALA A 263 9.05 17.99 13.19
N LEU A 264 9.96 18.92 13.47
CA LEU A 264 10.03 19.68 14.71
C LEU A 264 10.25 21.16 14.44
N ASN A 265 9.83 22.00 15.40
CA ASN A 265 10.15 23.42 15.40
C ASN A 265 11.55 23.60 16.00
N TRP A 266 12.53 23.95 15.18
CA TRP A 266 13.91 24.16 15.60
C TRP A 266 14.12 25.61 16.01
N ALA A 267 14.81 25.84 17.13
CA ALA A 267 15.17 27.20 17.55
C ALA A 267 16.22 27.85 16.60
N GLU A 268 17.08 27.01 16.01
CA GLU A 268 18.07 27.38 15.00
C GLU A 268 18.04 26.35 13.87
N ALA A 269 18.52 26.72 12.68
CA ALA A 269 18.56 25.80 11.54
C ALA A 269 19.38 24.55 11.89
N PRO A 270 18.78 23.34 11.86
CA PRO A 270 19.47 22.13 12.29
C PRO A 270 20.52 21.70 11.26
N SER A 271 21.61 21.10 11.76
CA SER A 271 22.57 20.41 10.91
C SER A 271 21.96 19.13 10.34
N VAL A 272 22.03 18.97 9.02
CA VAL A 272 21.53 17.77 8.33
C VAL A 272 22.68 16.87 7.89
N ASN A 273 22.44 15.56 7.86
CA ASN A 273 23.37 14.60 7.27
C ASN A 273 23.33 14.63 5.73
N ALA A 274 24.10 13.75 5.07
CA ALA A 274 24.14 13.63 3.61
C ALA A 274 22.79 13.30 2.96
N GLU A 275 21.86 12.71 3.74
CA GLU A 275 20.50 12.34 3.31
C GLU A 275 19.46 13.43 3.59
N GLY A 276 19.89 14.60 4.10
CA GLY A 276 18.99 15.70 4.46
C GLY A 276 18.21 15.48 5.76
N LYS A 277 18.64 14.55 6.61
CA LYS A 277 18.01 14.24 7.91
C LYS A 277 18.77 14.85 9.07
N VAL A 278 18.05 15.19 10.13
CA VAL A 278 18.60 15.77 11.36
C VAL A 278 18.84 14.67 12.39
N PRO A 279 20.08 14.43 12.85
CA PRO A 279 20.32 13.48 13.95
C PRO A 279 19.80 14.08 15.27
N VAL A 280 18.89 13.39 15.93
CA VAL A 280 18.26 13.81 17.19
C VAL A 280 18.48 12.75 18.27
N ILE A 281 18.82 13.20 19.46
CA ILE A 281 18.90 12.37 20.67
C ILE A 281 17.78 12.85 21.59
N TYR A 282 16.77 12.04 21.77
CA TYR A 282 15.70 12.26 22.72
C TYR A 282 16.08 11.65 24.06
N GLN A 283 15.92 12.39 25.15
CA GLN A 283 16.18 11.94 26.51
C GLN A 283 14.88 11.95 27.33
N ILE A 284 14.61 10.86 28.00
CA ILE A 284 13.45 10.69 28.87
C ILE A 284 13.93 10.34 30.28
N ASP A 285 13.45 11.08 31.29
CA ASP A 285 13.75 10.83 32.70
C ASP A 285 12.56 10.08 33.35
N LEU A 286 12.65 8.78 33.47
CA LEU A 286 11.60 7.93 34.04
C LEU A 286 11.52 7.97 35.58
N ARG A 287 12.32 8.81 36.25
CA ARG A 287 12.13 9.09 37.69
C ARG A 287 10.94 10.01 37.92
N ASP A 288 10.58 10.81 36.90
CA ASP A 288 9.35 11.59 36.91
C ASP A 288 8.17 10.71 36.48
N PRO A 289 7.15 10.48 37.33
CA PRO A 289 5.99 9.69 36.94
C PRO A 289 5.25 10.25 35.72
N THR A 290 5.34 11.54 35.45
CA THR A 290 4.68 12.15 34.25
C THR A 290 5.33 11.71 32.95
N ALA A 291 6.61 11.31 32.99
CA ALA A 291 7.34 10.80 31.83
C ALA A 291 6.75 9.49 31.27
N PHE A 292 6.04 8.71 32.10
CA PHE A 292 5.36 7.50 31.62
C PHE A 292 4.19 7.84 30.69
N PHE A 293 3.44 8.90 30.93
CA PHE A 293 2.41 9.37 30.00
C PHE A 293 3.02 9.89 28.71
N ILE A 294 4.16 10.57 28.78
CA ILE A 294 4.91 11.03 27.62
C ILE A 294 5.40 9.80 26.83
N ALA A 295 6.01 8.81 27.47
CA ALA A 295 6.48 7.59 26.84
C ALA A 295 5.34 6.76 26.20
N GLN A 296 4.13 6.79 26.78
CA GLN A 296 2.96 6.13 26.23
C GLN A 296 2.50 6.78 24.90
N ASN A 297 2.73 8.07 24.73
CA ASN A 297 2.32 8.82 23.55
C ASN A 297 3.47 9.04 22.55
N PHE A 298 4.73 8.88 22.96
CA PHE A 298 5.89 9.07 22.09
C PHE A 298 5.97 7.96 21.04
N PRO A 299 5.85 8.28 19.73
CA PRO A 299 5.82 7.27 18.69
C PRO A 299 7.23 6.79 18.34
N MET A 300 7.45 5.49 18.34
CA MET A 300 8.69 4.88 17.82
C MET A 300 8.71 4.96 16.29
N ALA A 301 9.90 5.10 15.72
CA ALA A 301 10.12 5.07 14.29
C ALA A 301 10.95 3.86 13.88
N ASN A 302 10.85 3.52 12.59
CA ASN A 302 11.74 2.50 12.02
C ASN A 302 13.20 2.90 12.17
N SER A 303 14.04 1.94 12.51
CA SER A 303 15.49 2.10 12.72
C SER A 303 15.87 3.00 13.93
N ASP A 304 14.96 3.24 14.88
CA ASP A 304 15.31 3.88 16.13
C ASP A 304 16.33 3.03 16.91
N VAL A 305 17.25 3.71 17.58
CA VAL A 305 18.10 3.07 18.57
C VAL A 305 17.69 3.55 19.95
N LEU A 306 17.14 2.63 20.75
CA LEU A 306 16.75 2.87 22.13
C LEU A 306 17.90 2.40 23.03
N TYR A 307 18.44 3.31 23.83
CA TYR A 307 19.57 3.05 24.71
C TYR A 307 19.23 3.36 26.16
N VAL A 308 19.46 2.42 27.04
CA VAL A 308 19.37 2.60 28.49
C VAL A 308 20.77 2.67 29.07
N ALA A 309 21.09 3.81 29.68
CA ALA A 309 22.40 3.98 30.33
C ALA A 309 22.55 3.11 31.58
N ASN A 310 23.78 2.71 31.89
CA ASN A 310 24.10 2.11 33.20
C ASN A 310 24.12 3.19 34.27
N SER A 311 23.67 2.83 35.47
CA SER A 311 23.84 3.69 36.64
C SER A 311 25.30 3.79 37.07
N PRO A 312 25.75 4.93 37.62
CA PRO A 312 27.11 5.07 38.14
C PRO A 312 27.45 4.04 39.22
N ALA A 313 26.47 3.64 40.01
CA ALA A 313 26.63 2.58 41.02
C ALA A 313 26.91 1.20 40.39
N ALA A 314 26.24 0.87 39.27
CA ALA A 314 26.48 -0.37 38.56
C ALA A 314 27.88 -0.42 37.90
N GLU A 315 28.40 0.70 37.45
CA GLU A 315 29.76 0.80 36.91
C GLU A 315 30.81 0.62 38.01
N LEU A 316 30.57 1.25 39.16
CA LEU A 316 31.41 1.06 40.34
C LEU A 316 31.39 -0.40 40.81
N GLN A 317 30.20 -1.05 40.85
CA GLN A 317 30.07 -2.45 41.22
C GLN A 317 30.85 -3.38 40.28
N LYS A 318 30.81 -3.12 38.96
CA LYS A 318 31.63 -3.86 37.98
C LYS A 318 33.13 -3.73 38.30
N PHE A 319 33.60 -2.51 38.59
CA PHE A 319 34.97 -2.25 38.93
C PHE A 319 35.36 -3.00 40.20
N VAL A 320 34.54 -2.91 41.26
CA VAL A 320 34.74 -3.64 42.52
C VAL A 320 34.81 -5.15 42.29
N ASN A 321 33.89 -5.71 41.48
CA ASN A 321 33.89 -7.14 41.17
C ASN A 321 35.16 -7.58 40.41
N ILE A 322 35.66 -6.75 39.48
CA ILE A 322 36.92 -7.03 38.77
C ILE A 322 38.10 -7.02 39.76
N VAL A 323 38.17 -6.02 40.64
CA VAL A 323 39.22 -5.90 41.63
C VAL A 323 39.17 -7.09 42.60
N VAL A 324 37.99 -7.39 43.16
CA VAL A 324 37.82 -8.54 44.08
C VAL A 324 38.16 -9.84 43.38
N GLY A 325 37.67 -10.06 42.13
CA GLY A 325 37.97 -11.26 41.33
C GLY A 325 39.45 -11.43 40.99
N ALA A 326 40.19 -10.33 40.85
CA ALA A 326 41.64 -10.38 40.65
C ALA A 326 42.43 -10.72 41.93
N PHE A 327 41.91 -10.31 43.10
CA PHE A 327 42.58 -10.56 44.37
C PHE A 327 42.16 -11.86 45.06
N TYR A 328 40.99 -12.44 44.78
CA TYR A 328 40.48 -13.67 45.39
C TYR A 328 41.41 -14.89 45.21
N PRO A 329 42.00 -15.15 44.04
CA PRO A 329 42.96 -16.25 43.88
C PRO A 329 44.24 -16.10 44.72
N ALA A 330 44.69 -14.86 44.98
CA ALA A 330 45.88 -14.60 45.79
C ALA A 330 45.66 -14.88 47.26
N MET A 331 44.45 -14.65 47.79
CA MET A 331 44.12 -14.95 49.18
C MET A 331 43.99 -16.47 49.47
N THR A 332 43.49 -17.24 48.50
CA THR A 332 43.37 -18.69 48.65
C THR A 332 44.74 -19.40 48.64
N VAL A 333 45.69 -18.88 47.86
CA VAL A 333 47.05 -19.42 47.83
C VAL A 333 47.81 -19.15 49.16
N VAL A 334 47.62 -18.01 49.79
CA VAL A 334 48.26 -17.68 51.07
C VAL A 334 47.72 -18.53 52.24
N ASN A 335 46.43 -18.92 52.19
CA ASN A 335 45.85 -19.79 53.24
C ASN A 335 46.15 -21.29 53.04
N ALA A 336 46.62 -21.73 51.86
CA ALA A 336 46.98 -23.12 51.57
C ALA A 336 48.47 -23.42 51.87
N THR A 337 49.23 -22.39 52.23
CA THR A 337 50.66 -22.51 52.56
C THR A 337 50.96 -22.28 54.04
N ARG A 338 49.93 -22.32 54.92
CA ARG A 338 50.11 -22.36 56.41
C ARG A 338 49.71 -23.69 56.99
#